data_0911f8d3efdc689d03770e599eaf4fb5
#
_entry.id   0911f8d3efdc689d03770e599eaf4fb5
#
_cell.length_a   1.000
_cell.length_b   1.000
_cell.length_c   1.000
_cell.angle_alpha   90.00
_cell.angle_beta   90.00
_cell.angle_gamma   90.00
#
_symmetry.space_group_name_H-M   'P 1'
#
loop_
_entity.id
_entity.type
_entity.pdbx_description
1 polymer ?
#
loop_
_entity_poly.entity_id
_entity_poly.type
_entity_poly.pdbx_seq_one_letter_code
_entity_poly.pdbx_strand_id
1 'polypeptide(L)'
;EKLADKLVSGADEVDIKREFLVKELMAYAVVMKKLEAYDCNAFSMPCPDACSTRRLNELQFTPCLIHSLLNEQGIPSACEYDVNAALSMMLLEAISGNAAYMGNTNVLPYEDGELIKADGMAAMQFPEIEDKENLYHTWHSTHNRKMHGIEEKAAPYAIRHFAYDQGFGPVFRYDYNRDAGQVITTVRFSPDLKKLFVGKGEIVCGGDYDKNNCNNYLIYRVADQKKYFDAQMEVGTHLPLTYGDFTQELKLFGECVGLEVLMV
;
A
#
# COMPACT_ATOMS: atom_id res chain seq x y z
N GLU A 1 9.47 17.45 -15.91
CA GLU A 1 9.54 18.66 -15.06
C GLU A 1 8.16 19.16 -14.67
N LYS A 2 7.21 19.40 -15.59
CA LYS A 2 5.86 19.89 -15.26
C LYS A 2 5.14 19.04 -14.21
N LEU A 3 5.27 17.71 -14.26
CA LEU A 3 4.68 16.83 -13.26
C LEU A 3 5.37 16.99 -11.89
N ALA A 4 6.70 17.17 -11.86
CA ALA A 4 7.42 17.44 -10.62
C ALA A 4 6.92 18.74 -9.97
N ASP A 5 6.78 19.81 -10.76
CA ASP A 5 6.28 21.11 -10.27
C ASP A 5 4.85 20.99 -9.73
N LYS A 6 3.98 20.22 -10.41
CA LYS A 6 2.62 19.94 -9.95
C LYS A 6 2.60 19.17 -8.63
N LEU A 7 3.45 18.15 -8.50
CA LEU A 7 3.54 17.36 -7.26
C LEU A 7 4.08 18.18 -6.10
N VAL A 8 5.14 18.96 -6.33
CA VAL A 8 5.72 19.84 -5.30
C VAL A 8 4.72 20.92 -4.84
N SER A 9 4.03 21.56 -5.79
CA SER A 9 3.07 22.62 -5.45
C SER A 9 1.79 22.12 -4.78
N GLY A 10 1.47 20.84 -4.92
CA GLY A 10 0.29 20.21 -4.34
C GLY A 10 0.53 19.48 -3.02
N ALA A 11 1.79 19.33 -2.61
CA ALA A 11 2.15 18.66 -1.37
C ALA A 11 2.08 19.63 -0.16
N ASP A 12 1.66 19.11 0.99
CA ASP A 12 1.67 19.84 2.27
C ASP A 12 3.11 20.09 2.74
N GLU A 13 4.01 19.13 2.46
CA GLU A 13 5.42 19.20 2.81
C GLU A 13 6.28 18.48 1.75
N VAL A 14 7.47 19.01 1.50
CA VAL A 14 8.46 18.43 0.59
C VAL A 14 9.82 18.41 1.28
N ASP A 15 10.27 17.20 1.64
CA ASP A 15 11.62 16.96 2.20
C ASP A 15 12.42 16.04 1.28
N ILE A 16 12.67 16.52 0.07
CA ILE A 16 13.50 15.86 -0.93
C ILE A 16 14.01 16.90 -1.92
N LYS A 17 15.21 16.70 -2.44
CA LYS A 17 15.72 17.53 -3.52
C LYS A 17 14.93 17.30 -4.82
N ARG A 18 14.56 18.38 -5.48
CA ARG A 18 13.79 18.33 -6.74
C ARG A 18 14.46 17.45 -7.81
N GLU A 19 15.79 17.39 -7.85
CA GLU A 19 16.51 16.56 -8.80
C GLU A 19 16.21 15.06 -8.68
N PHE A 20 16.01 14.55 -7.45
CA PHE A 20 15.63 13.14 -7.23
C PHE A 20 14.20 12.88 -7.69
N LEU A 21 13.29 13.81 -7.43
CA LEU A 21 11.92 13.72 -7.93
C LEU A 21 11.86 13.70 -9.46
N VAL A 22 12.61 14.58 -10.13
CA VAL A 22 12.67 14.61 -11.60
C VAL A 22 13.23 13.31 -12.16
N LYS A 23 14.28 12.75 -11.53
CA LYS A 23 14.88 11.47 -11.93
C LYS A 23 13.88 10.31 -11.84
N GLU A 24 13.13 10.23 -10.73
CA GLU A 24 12.07 9.25 -10.54
C GLU A 24 10.97 9.38 -11.60
N LEU A 25 10.53 10.60 -11.88
CA LEU A 25 9.50 10.84 -12.91
C LEU A 25 9.98 10.58 -14.34
N MET A 26 11.28 10.63 -14.59
CA MET A 26 11.85 10.14 -15.87
C MET A 26 11.72 8.61 -15.96
N ALA A 27 12.02 7.89 -14.88
CA ALA A 27 11.82 6.44 -14.83
C ALA A 27 10.34 6.07 -14.96
N TYR A 28 9.44 6.78 -14.25
CA TYR A 28 8.00 6.64 -14.42
C TYR A 28 7.57 6.80 -15.91
N ALA A 29 8.08 7.82 -16.61
CA ALA A 29 7.77 8.01 -18.02
C ALA A 29 8.28 6.85 -18.91
N VAL A 30 9.39 6.22 -18.55
CA VAL A 30 9.89 5.00 -19.22
C VAL A 30 8.94 3.82 -18.97
N VAL A 31 8.47 3.64 -17.72
CA VAL A 31 7.50 2.59 -17.38
C VAL A 31 6.22 2.78 -18.19
N MET A 32 5.65 3.98 -18.22
CA MET A 32 4.43 4.28 -19.00
C MET A 32 4.59 3.92 -20.48
N LYS A 33 5.72 4.29 -21.11
CA LYS A 33 6.02 3.93 -22.50
C LYS A 33 6.15 2.42 -22.70
N LYS A 34 6.66 1.68 -21.72
CA LYS A 34 6.75 0.22 -21.77
C LYS A 34 5.39 -0.43 -21.66
N LEU A 35 4.55 0.04 -20.74
CA LEU A 35 3.16 -0.44 -20.61
C LEU A 35 2.41 -0.27 -21.92
N GLU A 36 2.49 0.93 -22.54
CA GLU A 36 1.88 1.21 -23.84
C GLU A 36 2.46 0.31 -24.95
N ALA A 37 3.79 0.20 -25.04
CA ALA A 37 4.45 -0.56 -26.12
C ALA A 37 4.19 -2.07 -26.07
N TYR A 38 3.90 -2.62 -24.89
CA TYR A 38 3.61 -4.05 -24.69
C TYR A 38 2.13 -4.33 -24.44
N ASP A 39 1.26 -3.33 -24.56
CA ASP A 39 -0.18 -3.44 -24.29
C ASP A 39 -0.46 -4.04 -22.90
N CYS A 40 0.26 -3.54 -21.89
CA CYS A 40 0.14 -3.99 -20.50
C CYS A 40 -0.68 -2.99 -19.67
N ASN A 41 -1.50 -3.51 -18.77
CA ASN A 41 -2.37 -2.73 -17.89
C ASN A 41 -2.06 -2.90 -16.40
N ALA A 42 -0.94 -3.50 -16.04
CA ALA A 42 -0.46 -3.64 -14.67
C ALA A 42 1.07 -3.61 -14.64
N PHE A 43 1.65 -3.32 -13.49
CA PHE A 43 3.09 -3.23 -13.32
C PHE A 43 3.55 -3.88 -12.01
N SER A 44 4.71 -4.51 -12.06
CA SER A 44 5.46 -4.92 -10.86
C SER A 44 6.95 -4.95 -11.18
N MET A 45 7.78 -4.82 -10.15
CA MET A 45 9.22 -4.95 -10.31
C MET A 45 9.88 -5.56 -9.05
N PRO A 46 11.03 -6.25 -9.20
CA PRO A 46 11.76 -6.88 -8.10
C PRO A 46 12.57 -5.85 -7.30
N CYS A 47 11.91 -4.87 -6.70
CA CYS A 47 12.58 -3.81 -5.96
C CYS A 47 13.40 -4.29 -4.75
N PRO A 48 13.09 -5.38 -4.00
CA PRO A 48 13.95 -5.85 -2.94
C PRO A 48 15.35 -6.19 -3.41
N ASP A 49 15.50 -6.78 -4.60
CA ASP A 49 16.80 -7.11 -5.18
C ASP A 49 17.64 -5.87 -5.45
N ALA A 50 17.00 -4.78 -5.84
CA ALA A 50 17.65 -3.50 -6.10
C ALA A 50 17.93 -2.73 -4.80
N CYS A 51 17.02 -2.73 -3.83
CA CYS A 51 17.18 -2.09 -2.53
C CYS A 51 18.28 -2.79 -1.70
N SER A 52 18.24 -4.12 -1.59
CA SER A 52 19.20 -4.90 -0.77
C SER A 52 20.64 -4.79 -1.29
N THR A 53 20.82 -4.65 -2.59
CA THR A 53 22.14 -4.45 -3.21
C THR A 53 22.66 -3.02 -3.15
N ARG A 54 21.87 -2.08 -2.64
CA ARG A 54 22.13 -0.63 -2.61
C ARG A 54 22.38 0.01 -3.97
N ARG A 55 22.07 -0.65 -5.06
CA ARG A 55 22.19 -0.09 -6.42
C ARG A 55 21.29 1.11 -6.62
N LEU A 56 20.13 1.13 -5.96
CA LEU A 56 19.22 2.28 -6.01
C LEU A 56 19.81 3.51 -5.32
N ASN A 57 20.65 3.33 -4.27
CA ASN A 57 21.34 4.45 -3.61
C ASN A 57 22.33 5.14 -4.58
N GLU A 58 23.11 4.35 -5.33
CA GLU A 58 24.05 4.88 -6.32
C GLU A 58 23.30 5.65 -7.41
N LEU A 59 22.14 5.15 -7.81
CA LEU A 59 21.29 5.78 -8.81
C LEU A 59 20.42 6.90 -8.26
N GLN A 60 20.34 7.05 -6.93
CA GLN A 60 19.47 8.01 -6.24
C GLN A 60 18.00 7.87 -6.68
N PHE A 61 17.52 6.65 -6.71
CA PHE A 61 16.26 6.23 -7.26
C PHE A 61 15.58 5.23 -6.33
N THR A 62 14.25 5.27 -6.28
CA THR A 62 13.42 4.30 -5.55
C THR A 62 12.07 4.17 -6.28
N PRO A 63 11.61 2.98 -6.68
CA PRO A 63 10.42 2.83 -7.54
C PRO A 63 9.09 3.09 -6.84
N CYS A 64 9.10 3.40 -5.55
CA CYS A 64 7.88 3.49 -4.73
C CYS A 64 6.89 4.54 -5.25
N LEU A 65 7.37 5.73 -5.65
CA LEU A 65 6.51 6.76 -6.21
C LEU A 65 5.89 6.34 -7.56
N ILE A 66 6.60 5.52 -8.34
CA ILE A 66 6.07 4.98 -9.61
C ILE A 66 4.85 4.12 -9.33
N HIS A 67 4.93 3.19 -8.35
CA HIS A 67 3.79 2.38 -7.95
C HIS A 67 2.61 3.24 -7.49
N SER A 68 2.86 4.25 -6.67
CA SER A 68 1.82 5.19 -6.22
C SER A 68 1.13 5.89 -7.39
N LEU A 69 1.90 6.45 -8.32
CA LEU A 69 1.37 7.19 -9.46
C LEU A 69 0.61 6.31 -10.46
N LEU A 70 0.99 5.04 -10.62
CA LEU A 70 0.28 4.09 -11.46
C LEU A 70 -1.06 3.70 -10.84
N ASN A 71 -1.08 3.33 -9.55
CA ASN A 71 -2.31 3.00 -8.83
C ASN A 71 -3.32 4.15 -8.85
N GLU A 72 -2.86 5.40 -8.73
CA GLU A 72 -3.71 6.59 -8.81
C GLU A 72 -4.34 6.84 -10.20
N GLN A 73 -3.90 6.11 -11.22
CA GLN A 73 -4.44 6.14 -12.58
C GLN A 73 -5.24 4.88 -12.93
N GLY A 74 -5.50 3.99 -11.96
CA GLY A 74 -6.16 2.72 -12.21
C GLY A 74 -5.28 1.72 -12.98
N ILE A 75 -3.97 1.84 -12.85
CA ILE A 75 -3.00 0.87 -13.36
C ILE A 75 -2.44 0.11 -12.15
N PRO A 76 -2.96 -1.08 -11.82
CA PRO A 76 -2.55 -1.85 -10.65
C PRO A 76 -1.05 -2.06 -10.62
N SER A 77 -0.43 -1.64 -9.55
CA SER A 77 1.03 -1.62 -9.45
C SER A 77 1.49 -2.13 -8.09
N ALA A 78 1.95 -3.38 -8.07
CA ALA A 78 2.40 -4.05 -6.85
C ALA A 78 3.92 -4.00 -6.72
N CYS A 79 4.41 -3.69 -5.53
CA CYS A 79 5.83 -3.75 -5.18
C CYS A 79 6.31 -5.21 -5.06
N GLU A 80 7.61 -5.40 -4.93
CA GLU A 80 8.26 -6.67 -4.57
C GLU A 80 7.99 -7.84 -5.53
N TYR A 81 7.68 -7.52 -6.79
CA TYR A 81 7.36 -8.53 -7.82
C TYR A 81 6.15 -9.42 -7.46
N ASP A 82 5.27 -8.90 -6.59
CA ASP A 82 4.09 -9.63 -6.14
C ASP A 82 2.95 -9.55 -7.18
N VAL A 83 3.03 -10.44 -8.16
CA VAL A 83 2.03 -10.52 -9.24
C VAL A 83 0.64 -10.87 -8.70
N ASN A 84 0.60 -11.66 -7.61
CA ASN A 84 -0.66 -12.02 -6.98
C ASN A 84 -1.34 -10.83 -6.30
N ALA A 85 -0.53 -9.98 -5.63
CA ALA A 85 -1.05 -8.71 -5.12
C ALA A 85 -1.51 -7.79 -6.27
N ALA A 86 -0.76 -7.70 -7.38
CA ALA A 86 -1.18 -6.91 -8.53
C ALA A 86 -2.53 -7.36 -9.09
N LEU A 87 -2.76 -8.68 -9.22
CA LEU A 87 -4.05 -9.24 -9.63
C LEU A 87 -5.17 -8.89 -8.65
N SER A 88 -4.87 -8.97 -7.35
CA SER A 88 -5.83 -8.63 -6.29
C SER A 88 -6.18 -7.13 -6.29
N MET A 89 -5.18 -6.26 -6.53
CA MET A 89 -5.40 -4.82 -6.71
C MET A 89 -6.27 -4.53 -7.93
N MET A 90 -6.02 -5.21 -9.06
CA MET A 90 -6.82 -5.08 -10.28
C MET A 90 -8.30 -5.40 -10.02
N LEU A 91 -8.58 -6.48 -9.30
CA LEU A 91 -9.93 -6.85 -8.92
C LEU A 91 -10.57 -5.77 -8.03
N LEU A 92 -9.83 -5.32 -7.02
CA LEU A 92 -10.32 -4.33 -6.06
C LEU A 92 -10.62 -2.98 -6.73
N GLU A 93 -9.73 -2.50 -7.59
CA GLU A 93 -9.91 -1.27 -8.36
C GLU A 93 -11.09 -1.36 -9.34
N ALA A 94 -11.25 -2.51 -10.01
CA ALA A 94 -12.37 -2.74 -10.94
C ALA A 94 -13.73 -2.74 -10.24
N ILE A 95 -13.80 -3.24 -9.01
CA ILE A 95 -15.05 -3.28 -8.24
C ILE A 95 -15.33 -1.94 -7.57
N SER A 96 -14.31 -1.30 -7.01
CA SER A 96 -14.50 -0.11 -6.17
C SER A 96 -14.44 1.21 -6.92
N GLY A 97 -13.74 1.28 -8.05
CA GLY A 97 -13.38 2.53 -8.70
C GLY A 97 -12.36 3.37 -7.92
N ASN A 98 -11.78 2.82 -6.87
CA ASN A 98 -10.78 3.45 -6.02
C ASN A 98 -9.39 2.92 -6.36
N ALA A 99 -8.36 3.71 -6.14
CA ALA A 99 -7.00 3.19 -6.15
C ALA A 99 -6.78 2.20 -5.00
N ALA A 100 -6.10 1.10 -5.27
CA ALA A 100 -5.72 0.15 -4.24
C ALA A 100 -4.33 0.48 -3.68
N TYR A 101 -4.14 0.16 -2.41
CA TYR A 101 -2.85 0.19 -1.71
C TYR A 101 -2.52 -1.21 -1.23
N MET A 102 -1.31 -1.67 -1.43
CA MET A 102 -0.84 -2.94 -0.85
C MET A 102 0.24 -2.68 0.20
N GLY A 103 0.26 -3.48 1.24
CA GLY A 103 1.30 -3.39 2.24
C GLY A 103 1.50 -4.68 3.01
N ASN A 104 2.62 -4.73 3.72
CA ASN A 104 2.90 -5.76 4.70
C ASN A 104 1.89 -5.65 5.84
N THR A 105 1.01 -6.63 5.91
CA THR A 105 -0.11 -6.66 6.86
C THR A 105 0.19 -7.66 7.97
N ASN A 106 0.17 -7.18 9.21
CA ASN A 106 0.49 -7.98 10.37
C ASN A 106 -0.47 -7.67 11.51
N VAL A 107 -0.67 -8.68 12.36
CA VAL A 107 -1.36 -8.49 13.63
C VAL A 107 -0.54 -7.56 14.53
N LEU A 108 -1.21 -6.74 15.34
CA LEU A 108 -0.60 -6.02 16.44
C LEU A 108 -0.89 -6.77 17.74
N PRO A 109 0.03 -7.67 18.18
CA PRO A 109 -0.18 -8.45 19.39
C PRO A 109 0.17 -7.61 20.62
N TYR A 110 -0.77 -7.54 21.55
CA TYR A 110 -0.55 -6.97 22.87
C TYR A 110 -0.58 -8.08 23.93
N GLU A 111 0.39 -8.07 24.84
CA GLU A 111 0.46 -8.95 26.00
C GLU A 111 0.68 -8.08 27.24
N ASP A 112 -0.13 -8.28 28.28
CA ASP A 112 -0.13 -7.46 29.51
C ASP A 112 -0.20 -5.93 29.26
N GLY A 113 -0.87 -5.54 28.15
CA GLY A 113 -1.03 -4.15 27.76
C GLY A 113 0.14 -3.55 26.98
N GLU A 114 1.23 -4.29 26.78
CA GLU A 114 2.39 -3.88 26.00
C GLU A 114 2.38 -4.51 24.60
N LEU A 115 2.78 -3.73 23.59
CA LEU A 115 2.89 -4.19 22.20
C LEU A 115 4.13 -5.07 22.04
N ILE A 116 3.94 -6.30 21.58
CA ILE A 116 5.04 -7.18 21.18
C ILE A 116 5.46 -6.82 19.75
N LYS A 117 6.62 -6.19 19.61
CA LYS A 117 7.15 -5.79 18.30
C LYS A 117 7.92 -6.94 17.65
N ALA A 118 7.49 -7.37 16.48
CA ALA A 118 8.30 -8.23 15.61
C ALA A 118 9.51 -7.46 15.04
N ASP A 119 10.54 -8.15 14.57
CA ASP A 119 11.79 -7.55 14.08
C ASP A 119 11.57 -6.46 13.03
N GLY A 120 10.66 -6.66 12.07
CA GLY A 120 10.33 -5.66 11.05
C GLY A 120 9.63 -4.40 11.60
N MET A 121 9.15 -4.44 12.84
CA MET A 121 8.44 -3.34 13.49
C MET A 121 9.34 -2.56 14.47
N ALA A 122 10.58 -2.98 14.68
CA ALA A 122 11.46 -2.43 15.71
C ALA A 122 11.70 -0.91 15.58
N ALA A 123 11.73 -0.40 14.33
CA ALA A 123 11.93 1.02 14.05
C ALA A 123 10.63 1.84 14.05
N MET A 124 9.46 1.21 14.10
CA MET A 124 8.16 1.89 14.10
C MET A 124 7.83 2.43 15.48
N GLN A 125 7.22 3.61 15.50
CA GLN A 125 6.67 4.22 16.71
C GLN A 125 5.15 4.12 16.63
N PHE A 126 4.59 3.27 17.48
CA PHE A 126 3.14 3.10 17.55
C PHE A 126 2.53 4.08 18.57
N PRO A 127 1.42 4.74 18.26
CA PRO A 127 0.70 5.57 19.21
C PRO A 127 0.09 4.71 20.31
N GLU A 128 -0.23 5.33 21.43
CA GLU A 128 -1.02 4.67 22.46
C GLU A 128 -2.47 4.53 21.98
N ILE A 129 -2.99 3.31 22.01
CA ILE A 129 -4.35 2.97 21.61
C ILE A 129 -5.08 2.43 22.84
N GLU A 130 -6.23 3.02 23.18
CA GLU A 130 -6.99 2.62 24.39
C GLU A 130 -7.51 1.19 24.25
N ASP A 131 -8.23 0.89 23.17
CA ASP A 131 -8.76 -0.43 22.89
C ASP A 131 -7.78 -1.19 21.97
N LYS A 132 -7.10 -2.17 22.55
CA LYS A 132 -6.02 -2.96 21.93
C LYS A 132 -6.49 -4.26 21.30
N GLU A 133 -7.80 -4.50 21.27
CA GLU A 133 -8.36 -5.75 20.74
C GLU A 133 -8.49 -5.71 19.22
N ASN A 134 -8.25 -6.83 18.59
CA ASN A 134 -8.48 -7.06 17.14
C ASN A 134 -7.76 -6.08 16.21
N LEU A 135 -6.57 -5.62 16.59
CA LEU A 135 -5.79 -4.64 15.82
C LEU A 135 -4.87 -5.32 14.82
N TYR A 136 -4.84 -4.72 13.65
CA TYR A 136 -3.91 -4.99 12.55
C TYR A 136 -3.19 -3.72 12.13
N HIS A 137 -2.01 -3.86 11.54
CA HIS A 137 -1.37 -2.75 10.85
C HIS A 137 -0.92 -3.16 9.44
N THR A 138 -0.90 -2.19 8.55
CA THR A 138 -0.39 -2.34 7.18
C THR A 138 0.58 -1.21 6.90
N TRP A 139 1.74 -1.55 6.37
CA TRP A 139 2.79 -0.60 6.04
C TRP A 139 3.48 -0.94 4.73
N HIS A 140 3.78 0.06 3.94
CA HIS A 140 4.61 0.01 2.74
C HIS A 140 4.97 1.43 2.30
N SER A 141 5.81 1.56 1.25
CA SER A 141 6.21 2.88 0.73
C SER A 141 5.47 3.30 -0.54
N THR A 142 4.40 2.61 -0.88
CA THR A 142 3.63 2.80 -2.12
C THR A 142 2.27 3.45 -1.87
N HIS A 143 2.21 4.35 -0.87
CA HIS A 143 0.98 5.07 -0.54
C HIS A 143 0.43 5.81 -1.75
N ASN A 144 -0.89 5.79 -1.91
CA ASN A 144 -1.57 6.58 -2.91
C ASN A 144 -2.58 7.55 -2.26
N ARG A 145 -2.97 8.56 -3.02
CA ARG A 145 -3.83 9.66 -2.55
C ARG A 145 -5.25 9.57 -3.07
N LYS A 146 -5.59 8.44 -3.72
CA LYS A 146 -6.83 8.23 -4.47
C LYS A 146 -7.65 7.03 -3.97
N MET A 147 -7.43 6.61 -2.73
CA MET A 147 -8.21 5.51 -2.13
C MET A 147 -9.69 5.85 -1.89
N HIS A 148 -10.07 7.12 -2.01
CA HIS A 148 -11.47 7.59 -2.01
C HIS A 148 -12.13 7.56 -3.39
N GLY A 149 -11.36 7.33 -4.47
CA GLY A 149 -11.82 7.32 -5.85
C GLY A 149 -10.73 7.76 -6.82
N ILE A 150 -10.52 7.02 -7.90
CA ILE A 150 -9.51 7.36 -8.92
C ILE A 150 -9.85 8.69 -9.59
N GLU A 151 -11.12 8.97 -9.81
CA GLU A 151 -11.61 10.23 -10.41
C GLU A 151 -11.68 11.40 -9.42
N GLU A 152 -11.57 11.12 -8.11
CA GLU A 152 -11.66 12.15 -7.08
C GLU A 152 -10.36 12.97 -6.99
N LYS A 153 -10.45 14.11 -6.30
CA LYS A 153 -9.26 14.92 -5.98
C LYS A 153 -8.30 14.13 -5.10
N ALA A 154 -7.01 14.20 -5.42
CA ALA A 154 -5.99 13.60 -4.57
C ALA A 154 -6.05 14.14 -3.13
N ALA A 155 -5.98 13.24 -2.17
CA ALA A 155 -5.90 13.60 -0.75
C ALA A 155 -4.59 14.35 -0.43
N PRO A 156 -4.52 15.11 0.67
CA PRO A 156 -3.29 15.76 1.13
C PRO A 156 -2.14 14.77 1.38
N TYR A 157 -0.91 15.19 1.13
CA TYR A 157 0.27 14.32 1.19
C TYR A 157 1.55 15.10 1.42
N ALA A 158 2.60 14.41 1.88
CA ALA A 158 3.97 14.89 1.83
C ALA A 158 4.79 14.09 0.81
N ILE A 159 5.91 14.67 0.35
CA ILE A 159 6.92 14.00 -0.46
C ILE A 159 8.21 13.95 0.36
N ARG A 160 8.71 12.76 0.64
CA ARG A 160 9.92 12.55 1.43
C ARG A 160 10.84 11.51 0.81
N HIS A 161 12.05 11.42 1.30
CA HIS A 161 12.95 10.33 0.98
C HIS A 161 12.37 8.98 1.44
N PHE A 162 12.61 7.93 0.66
CA PHE A 162 12.34 6.55 1.07
C PHE A 162 13.09 6.20 2.35
N ALA A 163 14.42 6.23 2.31
CA ALA A 163 15.31 6.13 3.45
C ALA A 163 16.71 6.60 3.05
N TYR A 164 17.41 7.29 3.95
CA TYR A 164 18.73 7.85 3.62
C TYR A 164 19.83 6.81 3.48
N ASP A 165 19.70 5.66 4.09
CA ASP A 165 20.67 4.57 4.08
C ASP A 165 20.40 3.48 3.05
N GLN A 166 19.17 3.41 2.52
CA GLN A 166 18.72 2.37 1.61
C GLN A 166 18.25 2.87 0.25
N GLY A 167 17.86 4.14 0.15
CA GLY A 167 17.41 4.74 -1.10
C GLY A 167 17.02 6.19 -0.94
N PHE A 168 17.40 7.00 -1.92
CA PHE A 168 17.17 8.46 -1.90
C PHE A 168 15.96 8.89 -2.71
N GLY A 169 15.26 7.95 -3.34
CA GLY A 169 14.10 8.25 -4.17
C GLY A 169 12.93 8.81 -3.39
N PRO A 170 12.03 9.56 -4.05
CA PRO A 170 10.85 10.11 -3.46
C PRO A 170 9.79 9.05 -3.18
N VAL A 171 9.07 9.25 -2.09
CA VAL A 171 7.85 8.51 -1.76
C VAL A 171 6.77 9.49 -1.33
N PHE A 172 5.51 9.15 -1.56
CA PHE A 172 4.42 9.82 -0.87
C PHE A 172 4.37 9.38 0.58
N ARG A 173 3.99 10.31 1.46
CA ARG A 173 3.58 10.06 2.84
C ARG A 173 2.12 10.42 2.96
N TYR A 174 1.38 9.56 3.63
CA TYR A 174 -0.03 9.73 3.84
C TYR A 174 -0.36 9.71 5.34
N ASP A 175 -1.07 10.73 5.80
CA ASP A 175 -1.48 10.81 7.20
C ASP A 175 -2.82 10.10 7.41
N TYR A 176 -2.76 8.83 7.74
CA TYR A 176 -3.93 7.98 7.99
C TYR A 176 -4.73 8.38 9.26
N ASN A 177 -4.20 9.26 10.12
CA ASN A 177 -4.98 9.80 11.23
C ASN A 177 -6.18 10.62 10.74
N ARG A 178 -6.11 11.17 9.54
CA ARG A 178 -7.21 11.91 8.90
C ARG A 178 -8.40 11.02 8.55
N ASP A 179 -8.16 9.71 8.43
CA ASP A 179 -9.13 8.73 7.96
C ASP A 179 -9.58 7.78 9.08
N ALA A 180 -9.36 8.14 10.35
CA ALA A 180 -9.87 7.38 11.48
C ALA A 180 -11.41 7.21 11.37
N GLY A 181 -11.90 5.97 11.55
CA GLY A 181 -13.29 5.59 11.32
C GLY A 181 -13.63 5.20 9.87
N GLN A 182 -12.68 5.36 8.92
CA GLN A 182 -12.90 4.94 7.54
C GLN A 182 -12.90 3.41 7.45
N VAL A 183 -13.98 2.87 6.87
CA VAL A 183 -14.07 1.43 6.55
C VAL A 183 -13.13 1.12 5.39
N ILE A 184 -12.44 -0.02 5.49
CA ILE A 184 -11.58 -0.55 4.44
C ILE A 184 -12.00 -1.98 4.07
N THR A 185 -11.79 -2.33 2.81
CA THR A 185 -11.87 -3.70 2.32
C THR A 185 -10.47 -4.16 1.94
N THR A 186 -10.08 -5.35 2.40
CA THR A 186 -8.84 -6.02 2.04
C THR A 186 -9.15 -7.25 1.20
N VAL A 187 -8.31 -7.54 0.20
CA VAL A 187 -8.52 -8.69 -0.69
C VAL A 187 -7.19 -9.29 -1.12
N ARG A 188 -7.14 -10.62 -1.25
CA ARG A 188 -6.02 -11.30 -1.88
C ARG A 188 -6.41 -12.68 -2.41
N PHE A 189 -5.93 -13.02 -3.60
CA PHE A 189 -5.99 -14.40 -4.09
C PHE A 189 -4.97 -15.28 -3.37
N SER A 190 -5.28 -16.56 -3.16
CA SER A 190 -4.28 -17.55 -2.76
C SER A 190 -3.22 -17.75 -3.85
N PRO A 191 -2.02 -18.24 -3.51
CA PRO A 191 -0.96 -18.46 -4.49
C PRO A 191 -1.36 -19.37 -5.66
N ASP A 192 -2.26 -20.32 -5.44
CA ASP A 192 -2.78 -21.25 -6.44
C ASP A 192 -4.05 -20.76 -7.15
N LEU A 193 -4.51 -19.54 -6.82
CA LEU A 193 -5.71 -18.90 -7.38
C LEU A 193 -7.01 -19.66 -7.14
N LYS A 194 -7.10 -20.48 -6.09
CA LYS A 194 -8.32 -21.21 -5.75
C LYS A 194 -9.17 -20.58 -4.67
N LYS A 195 -8.54 -19.70 -3.87
CA LYS A 195 -9.20 -19.01 -2.78
C LYS A 195 -9.11 -17.51 -2.97
N LEU A 196 -10.12 -16.81 -2.48
CA LEU A 196 -10.16 -15.35 -2.38
C LEU A 196 -10.36 -14.96 -0.92
N PHE A 197 -9.33 -14.38 -0.32
CA PHE A 197 -9.45 -13.73 0.98
C PHE A 197 -10.19 -12.39 0.80
N VAL A 198 -11.18 -12.17 1.62
CA VAL A 198 -11.96 -10.92 1.67
C VAL A 198 -12.14 -10.52 3.12
N GLY A 199 -11.46 -9.44 3.51
CA GLY A 199 -11.50 -8.92 4.85
C GLY A 199 -12.08 -7.50 4.91
N LYS A 200 -12.60 -7.15 6.09
CA LYS A 200 -13.11 -5.84 6.40
C LYS A 200 -12.48 -5.30 7.68
N GLY A 201 -12.15 -4.03 7.68
CA GLY A 201 -11.67 -3.34 8.87
C GLY A 201 -12.11 -1.89 8.91
N GLU A 202 -11.78 -1.22 10.01
CA GLU A 202 -11.99 0.20 10.22
C GLU A 202 -10.69 0.85 10.69
N ILE A 203 -10.25 1.92 10.03
CA ILE A 203 -9.01 2.62 10.39
C ILE A 203 -9.14 3.21 11.80
N VAL A 204 -8.17 2.89 12.65
CA VAL A 204 -8.05 3.45 14.00
C VAL A 204 -7.16 4.68 14.00
N CYS A 205 -5.98 4.56 13.39
CA CYS A 205 -5.00 5.65 13.29
C CYS A 205 -3.91 5.32 12.28
N GLY A 206 -2.96 6.23 12.11
CA GLY A 206 -1.74 6.02 11.35
C GLY A 206 -0.49 6.49 12.11
N GLY A 207 0.67 6.27 11.53
CA GLY A 207 1.92 6.74 12.10
C GLY A 207 3.06 6.86 11.09
N ASP A 208 4.18 7.38 11.60
CA ASP A 208 5.41 7.60 10.84
C ASP A 208 5.27 8.47 9.58
N TYR A 209 4.21 9.31 9.51
CA TYR A 209 4.00 10.26 8.43
C TYR A 209 5.17 11.25 8.29
N ASP A 210 5.75 11.68 9.40
CA ASP A 210 6.83 12.65 9.49
C ASP A 210 8.24 12.05 9.37
N LYS A 211 8.35 10.74 9.14
CA LYS A 211 9.64 10.06 9.06
C LYS A 211 10.12 9.86 7.62
N ASN A 212 11.43 9.95 7.43
CA ASN A 212 12.10 9.61 6.19
C ASN A 212 12.51 8.13 6.19
N ASN A 213 11.53 7.23 6.16
CA ASN A 213 11.70 5.78 6.11
C ASN A 213 10.54 5.13 5.34
N CYS A 214 10.55 3.81 5.20
CA CYS A 214 9.46 3.08 4.54
C CYS A 214 8.29 2.71 5.46
N ASN A 215 8.28 3.16 6.71
CA ASN A 215 7.40 2.65 7.75
C ASN A 215 6.13 3.48 7.97
N ASN A 216 5.75 4.39 7.08
CA ASN A 216 4.45 5.04 7.17
C ASN A 216 3.34 3.98 7.08
N TYR A 217 2.48 3.91 8.08
CA TYR A 217 1.54 2.82 8.28
C TYR A 217 0.14 3.32 8.64
N LEU A 218 -0.82 2.44 8.47
CA LEU A 218 -2.15 2.54 9.07
C LEU A 218 -2.39 1.37 10.03
N ILE A 219 -3.16 1.65 11.10
CA ILE A 219 -3.70 0.65 12.02
C ILE A 219 -5.19 0.59 11.82
N TYR A 220 -5.73 -0.61 11.74
CA TYR A 220 -7.15 -0.83 11.61
C TYR A 220 -7.62 -1.97 12.51
N ARG A 221 -8.89 -1.94 12.84
CA ARG A 221 -9.58 -2.95 13.64
C ARG A 221 -10.37 -3.88 12.75
N VAL A 222 -10.29 -5.16 13.00
CA VAL A 222 -11.10 -6.22 12.37
C VAL A 222 -12.11 -6.80 13.37
N ALA A 223 -13.09 -7.54 12.89
CA ALA A 223 -14.11 -8.11 13.76
C ALA A 223 -13.58 -9.25 14.65
N ASP A 224 -12.67 -10.07 14.12
CA ASP A 224 -12.06 -11.22 14.80
C ASP A 224 -10.63 -11.38 14.29
N GLN A 225 -9.67 -10.99 15.12
CA GLN A 225 -8.24 -11.01 14.78
C GLN A 225 -7.74 -12.42 14.47
N LYS A 226 -8.21 -13.43 15.24
CA LYS A 226 -7.76 -14.80 15.02
C LYS A 226 -8.27 -15.36 13.70
N LYS A 227 -9.55 -15.17 13.41
CA LYS A 227 -10.15 -15.62 12.16
C LYS A 227 -9.50 -14.94 10.96
N TYR A 228 -9.24 -13.63 11.07
CA TYR A 228 -8.56 -12.87 10.04
C TYR A 228 -7.13 -13.39 9.80
N PHE A 229 -6.39 -13.68 10.89
CA PHE A 229 -5.04 -14.23 10.81
C PHE A 229 -5.01 -15.62 10.17
N ASP A 230 -5.90 -16.52 10.62
CA ASP A 230 -5.97 -17.88 10.07
C ASP A 230 -6.23 -17.84 8.54
N ALA A 231 -7.14 -16.99 8.09
CA ALA A 231 -7.42 -16.81 6.67
C ALA A 231 -6.26 -16.13 5.91
N GLN A 232 -5.61 -15.14 6.51
CA GLN A 232 -4.45 -14.46 5.93
C GLN A 232 -3.29 -15.43 5.68
N MET A 233 -3.05 -16.38 6.58
CA MET A 233 -2.00 -17.38 6.43
C MET A 233 -2.13 -18.25 5.17
N GLU A 234 -3.34 -18.33 4.60
CA GLU A 234 -3.56 -19.04 3.34
C GLU A 234 -3.21 -18.23 2.08
N VAL A 235 -3.09 -16.91 2.21
CA VAL A 235 -2.91 -16.02 1.06
C VAL A 235 -1.62 -15.19 1.12
N GLY A 236 -1.04 -14.99 2.31
CA GLY A 236 0.21 -14.25 2.51
C GLY A 236 0.01 -12.86 3.12
N THR A 237 1.12 -12.15 3.31
CA THR A 237 1.18 -10.92 4.11
C THR A 237 0.88 -9.63 3.35
N HIS A 238 1.09 -9.58 2.04
CA HIS A 238 0.75 -8.41 1.24
C HIS A 238 -0.75 -8.39 0.95
N LEU A 239 -1.51 -7.68 1.75
CA LEU A 239 -2.94 -7.54 1.53
C LEU A 239 -3.24 -6.19 0.84
N PRO A 240 -3.67 -6.20 -0.43
CA PRO A 240 -4.27 -5.03 -1.04
C PRO A 240 -5.51 -4.57 -0.30
N LEU A 241 -5.65 -3.25 -0.15
CA LEU A 241 -6.80 -2.63 0.48
C LEU A 241 -7.24 -1.37 -0.27
N THR A 242 -8.50 -1.01 -0.09
CA THR A 242 -9.06 0.29 -0.49
C THR A 242 -10.14 0.74 0.50
N TYR A 243 -10.59 1.98 0.40
CA TYR A 243 -11.64 2.54 1.24
C TYR A 243 -13.03 2.11 0.77
N GLY A 244 -13.91 1.88 1.72
CA GLY A 244 -15.27 1.39 1.49
C GLY A 244 -15.47 -0.07 1.86
N ASP A 245 -16.74 -0.51 1.84
CA ASP A 245 -17.13 -1.91 2.07
C ASP A 245 -17.58 -2.53 0.75
N PHE A 246 -16.73 -3.35 0.17
CA PHE A 246 -16.95 -4.10 -1.07
C PHE A 246 -16.98 -5.62 -0.83
N THR A 247 -17.18 -6.02 0.41
CA THR A 247 -17.10 -7.43 0.80
C THR A 247 -18.14 -8.30 0.10
N GLN A 248 -19.34 -7.76 -0.13
CA GLN A 248 -20.41 -8.52 -0.80
C GLN A 248 -20.16 -8.68 -2.30
N GLU A 249 -19.68 -7.65 -2.97
CA GLU A 249 -19.31 -7.66 -4.39
C GLU A 249 -18.16 -8.65 -4.64
N LEU A 250 -17.14 -8.63 -3.78
CA LEU A 250 -16.00 -9.56 -3.86
C LEU A 250 -16.41 -11.00 -3.57
N LYS A 251 -17.33 -11.21 -2.60
CA LYS A 251 -17.91 -12.51 -2.33
C LYS A 251 -18.63 -13.04 -3.56
N LEU A 252 -19.53 -12.24 -4.13
CA LEU A 252 -20.28 -12.60 -5.33
C LEU A 252 -19.35 -12.90 -6.51
N PHE A 253 -18.33 -12.09 -6.72
CA PHE A 253 -17.33 -12.36 -7.75
C PHE A 253 -16.68 -13.73 -7.53
N GLY A 254 -16.16 -14.01 -6.32
CA GLY A 254 -15.51 -15.28 -6.01
C GLY A 254 -16.42 -16.49 -6.25
N GLU A 255 -17.68 -16.41 -5.82
CA GLU A 255 -18.69 -17.44 -6.05
C GLU A 255 -18.97 -17.65 -7.55
N CYS A 256 -19.11 -16.56 -8.32
CA CYS A 256 -19.37 -16.62 -9.75
C CYS A 256 -18.24 -17.27 -10.56
N VAL A 257 -16.99 -17.09 -10.13
CA VAL A 257 -15.82 -17.69 -10.82
C VAL A 257 -15.35 -19.01 -10.19
N GLY A 258 -16.06 -19.50 -9.17
CA GLY A 258 -15.81 -20.80 -8.55
C GLY A 258 -14.65 -20.84 -7.56
N LEU A 259 -14.33 -19.71 -6.91
CA LEU A 259 -13.35 -19.65 -5.86
C LEU A 259 -13.95 -19.98 -4.49
N GLU A 260 -13.16 -20.56 -3.61
CA GLU A 260 -13.45 -20.59 -2.19
C GLU A 260 -13.23 -19.19 -1.60
N VAL A 261 -14.27 -18.56 -1.04
CA VAL A 261 -14.18 -17.21 -0.49
C VAL A 261 -14.00 -17.27 1.03
N LEU A 262 -12.86 -16.76 1.50
CA LEU A 262 -12.50 -16.67 2.92
C LEU A 262 -12.96 -15.30 3.45
N MET A 263 -14.19 -15.23 3.99
CA MET A 263 -14.79 -14.01 4.54
C MET A 263 -14.38 -13.80 6.00
N VAL A 264 -13.78 -12.64 6.32
CA VAL A 264 -13.30 -12.31 7.67
C VAL A 264 -13.54 -10.84 8.03
#